data_c8725ef734ad6a914d852045549b48c7
#
_entry.id   c8725ef734ad6a914d852045549b48c7
#
_cell.length_a   1.000
_cell.length_b   1.000
_cell.length_c   1.000
_cell.angle_alpha   90.00
_cell.angle_beta   90.00
_cell.angle_gamma   90.00
#
_symmetry.space_group_name_H-M   'P 1'
#
loop_
_entity.id
_entity.type
_entity.pdbx_description
1 polymer ?
#
loop_
_entity_poly.entity_id
_entity_poly.type
_entity_poly.pdbx_seq_one_letter_code
_entity_poly.pdbx_strand_id
1 'polypeptide(L)'
;MTDGLKTIIYPVKDLTRTKALFSALLGVEPYADEPYYVGYKDAGQDVGLDPNGHAKGMTGPVPYWHVTDIRATLAGLVEAGAELLQDVQDVGGGKLIASVKDADGNLVGITQDPPTA
;
A
#
# COMPACT_ATOMS: atom_id res chain seq x y z
N MET A 1 -16.04 4.55 6.01
CA MET A 1 -15.46 5.89 5.90
C MET A 1 -13.95 5.80 6.03
N THR A 2 -13.19 6.59 5.30
CA THR A 2 -11.73 6.53 5.33
C THR A 2 -11.15 7.51 6.34
N ASP A 3 -9.94 7.18 6.81
CA ASP A 3 -9.12 8.10 7.59
C ASP A 3 -8.10 8.83 6.70
N GLY A 4 -8.26 8.72 5.41
CA GLY A 4 -7.49 9.41 4.41
C GLY A 4 -6.45 8.55 3.71
N LEU A 5 -5.87 9.15 2.69
CA LEU A 5 -4.79 8.55 1.92
C LEU A 5 -3.47 8.84 2.63
N LYS A 6 -2.89 7.83 3.26
CA LYS A 6 -1.67 8.00 4.06
C LYS A 6 -0.52 7.09 3.64
N THR A 7 -0.79 6.14 2.75
CA THR A 7 0.22 5.18 2.31
C THR A 7 0.23 5.12 0.80
N ILE A 8 1.42 5.15 0.20
CA ILE A 8 1.59 4.90 -1.21
C ILE A 8 2.71 3.87 -1.38
N ILE A 9 2.48 2.87 -2.22
CA ILE A 9 3.46 1.81 -2.46
C ILE A 9 3.85 1.82 -3.92
N TYR A 10 5.16 1.84 -4.17
CA TYR A 10 5.72 1.81 -5.51
C TYR A 10 6.24 0.40 -5.80
N PRO A 11 5.81 -0.23 -6.91
CA PRO A 11 6.48 -1.44 -7.37
C PRO A 11 7.82 -1.05 -7.97
N VAL A 12 8.89 -1.73 -7.58
CA VAL A 12 10.23 -1.38 -8.03
C VAL A 12 10.96 -2.59 -8.57
N LYS A 13 11.78 -2.39 -9.60
CA LYS A 13 12.59 -3.46 -10.19
C LYS A 13 14.00 -3.48 -9.63
N ASP A 14 14.51 -2.32 -9.26
CA ASP A 14 15.83 -2.17 -8.66
C ASP A 14 15.68 -1.46 -7.32
N LEU A 15 15.55 -2.26 -6.26
CA LEU A 15 15.28 -1.74 -4.93
C LEU A 15 16.41 -0.83 -4.42
N THR A 16 17.67 -1.22 -4.66
CA THR A 16 18.81 -0.44 -4.19
C THR A 16 18.85 0.95 -4.82
N ARG A 17 18.61 1.02 -6.12
CA ARG A 17 18.60 2.29 -6.86
C ARG A 17 17.44 3.18 -6.42
N THR A 18 16.25 2.61 -6.30
CA THR A 18 15.07 3.39 -5.91
C THR A 18 15.14 3.83 -4.46
N LYS A 19 15.69 2.98 -3.58
CA LYS A 19 15.94 3.35 -2.20
C LYS A 19 16.83 4.60 -2.11
N ALA A 20 17.93 4.64 -2.87
CA ALA A 20 18.82 5.79 -2.88
C ALA A 20 18.08 7.06 -3.31
N LEU A 21 17.23 6.94 -4.34
CA LEU A 21 16.45 8.06 -4.85
C LEU A 21 15.47 8.59 -3.80
N PHE A 22 14.73 7.71 -3.13
CA PHE A 22 13.74 8.14 -2.14
C PHE A 22 14.38 8.65 -0.86
N SER A 23 15.51 8.07 -0.43
CA SER A 23 16.25 8.61 0.71
C SER A 23 16.72 10.05 0.43
N ALA A 24 17.16 10.32 -0.80
CA ALA A 24 17.54 11.67 -1.19
C ALA A 24 16.34 12.62 -1.26
N LEU A 25 15.21 12.15 -1.81
CA LEU A 25 14.01 12.96 -1.92
C LEU A 25 13.42 13.33 -0.57
N LEU A 26 13.31 12.36 0.33
CA LEU A 26 12.63 12.54 1.60
C LEU A 26 13.56 13.10 2.70
N GLY A 27 14.86 12.93 2.53
CA GLY A 27 15.84 13.40 3.52
C GLY A 27 15.82 12.60 4.82
N VAL A 28 15.26 11.40 4.80
CA VAL A 28 15.19 10.51 5.96
C VAL A 28 15.60 9.10 5.54
N GLU A 29 16.06 8.32 6.52
CA GLU A 29 16.37 6.92 6.29
C GLU A 29 15.10 6.08 6.44
N PRO A 30 15.03 4.92 5.78
CA PRO A 30 13.86 4.06 5.93
C PRO A 30 13.73 3.52 7.35
N TYR A 31 12.51 3.41 7.84
CA TYR A 31 12.23 2.76 9.12
C TYR A 31 12.19 1.24 8.96
N ALA A 32 11.92 0.76 7.75
CA ALA A 32 11.96 -0.66 7.40
C ALA A 32 12.86 -0.80 6.19
N ASP A 33 13.88 -1.65 6.27
CA ASP A 33 14.88 -1.80 5.21
C ASP A 33 15.22 -3.28 5.07
N GLU A 34 14.37 -3.97 4.33
CA GLU A 34 14.49 -5.41 4.11
C GLU A 34 14.64 -5.70 2.62
N PRO A 35 15.20 -6.85 2.23
CA PRO A 35 15.30 -7.18 0.81
C PRO A 35 13.96 -7.33 0.09
N TYR A 36 12.88 -7.50 0.85
CA TYR A 36 11.53 -7.67 0.28
C TYR A 36 10.66 -6.43 0.44
N TYR A 37 11.12 -5.39 1.16
CA TYR A 37 10.33 -4.18 1.36
C TYR A 37 11.15 -3.08 2.02
N VAL A 38 11.05 -1.87 1.49
CA VAL A 38 11.63 -0.67 2.10
C VAL A 38 10.50 0.30 2.39
N GLY A 39 10.43 0.79 3.62
CA GLY A 39 9.39 1.71 4.05
C GLY A 39 9.94 2.97 4.66
N TYR A 40 9.31 4.09 4.32
CA TYR A 40 9.65 5.41 4.85
C TYR A 40 8.44 6.01 5.55
N LYS A 41 8.71 6.83 6.56
CA LYS A 41 7.71 7.70 7.17
C LYS A 41 8.15 9.14 7.03
N ASP A 42 7.29 9.96 6.45
CA ASP A 42 7.59 11.36 6.22
C ASP A 42 6.29 12.17 6.25
N ALA A 43 6.26 13.20 7.09
CA ALA A 43 5.13 14.15 7.18
C ALA A 43 3.77 13.44 7.36
N GLY A 44 3.74 12.38 8.14
CA GLY A 44 2.51 11.62 8.39
C GLY A 44 2.14 10.65 7.27
N GLN A 45 3.00 10.49 6.28
CA GLN A 45 2.79 9.59 5.15
C GLN A 45 3.69 8.38 5.24
N ASP A 46 3.20 7.24 4.77
CA ASP A 46 3.98 6.03 4.62
C ASP A 46 4.28 5.82 3.14
N VAL A 47 5.56 5.67 2.79
CA VAL A 47 5.97 5.39 1.43
C VAL A 47 6.67 4.04 1.42
N GLY A 48 6.16 3.11 0.62
CA GLY A 48 6.71 1.77 0.53
C GLY A 48 7.29 1.47 -0.85
N LEU A 49 8.39 0.73 -0.86
CA LEU A 49 9.01 0.22 -2.09
C LEU A 49 8.90 -1.29 -2.06
N ASP A 50 8.22 -1.88 -3.04
CA ASP A 50 7.95 -3.31 -3.09
C ASP A 50 8.61 -3.93 -4.32
N PRO A 51 9.72 -4.68 -4.15
CA PRO A 51 10.39 -5.32 -5.28
C PRO A 51 9.57 -6.45 -5.92
N ASN A 52 8.52 -6.91 -5.23
CA ASN A 52 7.61 -7.93 -5.75
C ASN A 52 6.30 -7.34 -6.26
N GLY A 53 6.19 -6.01 -6.29
CA GLY A 53 4.93 -5.35 -6.63
C GLY A 53 4.43 -5.67 -8.02
N HIS A 54 5.32 -5.69 -9.01
CA HIS A 54 4.93 -6.03 -10.39
C HIS A 54 4.38 -7.46 -10.48
N ALA A 55 4.97 -8.41 -9.74
CA ALA A 55 4.49 -9.78 -9.70
C ALA A 55 3.12 -9.90 -9.03
N LYS A 56 2.74 -8.92 -8.20
CA LYS A 56 1.43 -8.87 -7.55
C LYS A 56 0.37 -8.16 -8.39
N GLY A 57 0.72 -7.74 -9.60
CA GLY A 57 -0.20 -7.04 -10.49
C GLY A 57 -0.13 -5.53 -10.43
N MET A 58 0.80 -4.96 -9.68
CA MET A 58 0.96 -3.51 -9.63
C MET A 58 1.63 -3.03 -10.92
N THR A 59 1.01 -2.04 -11.56
CA THR A 59 1.52 -1.45 -12.80
C THR A 59 2.16 -0.08 -12.58
N GLY A 60 2.03 0.46 -11.38
CA GLY A 60 2.56 1.74 -10.98
C GLY A 60 2.28 1.96 -9.51
N PRO A 61 2.51 3.16 -8.99
CA PRO A 61 2.23 3.44 -7.58
C PRO A 61 0.78 3.16 -7.24
N VAL A 62 0.56 2.57 -6.07
CA VAL A 62 -0.80 2.26 -5.59
C VAL A 62 -1.05 3.06 -4.32
N PRO A 63 -2.07 3.93 -4.33
CA PRO A 63 -2.50 4.61 -3.12
C PRO A 63 -3.27 3.66 -2.22
N TYR A 64 -2.99 3.71 -0.92
CA TYR A 64 -3.70 2.92 0.07
C TYR A 64 -4.45 3.85 1.02
N TRP A 65 -5.77 3.69 1.05
CA TRP A 65 -6.65 4.45 1.93
C TRP A 65 -6.79 3.73 3.26
N HIS A 66 -6.58 4.45 4.35
CA HIS A 66 -6.75 3.88 5.69
C HIS A 66 -8.21 3.83 6.04
N VAL A 67 -8.68 2.67 6.47
CA VAL A 67 -10.10 2.43 6.79
C VAL A 67 -10.22 1.75 8.15
N THR A 68 -11.40 1.86 8.77
CA THR A 68 -11.65 1.27 10.09
C THR A 68 -12.20 -0.15 10.01
N ASP A 69 -12.85 -0.51 8.90
CA ASP A 69 -13.40 -1.84 8.68
C ASP A 69 -13.13 -2.25 7.23
N ILE A 70 -12.01 -2.92 7.03
CA ILE A 70 -11.53 -3.24 5.69
C ILE A 70 -12.45 -4.22 4.96
N ARG A 71 -13.04 -5.18 5.70
CA ARG A 71 -13.91 -6.18 5.06
C ARG A 71 -15.20 -5.56 4.55
N ALA A 72 -15.80 -4.69 5.35
CA ALA A 72 -17.01 -3.96 4.94
C ALA A 72 -16.70 -2.99 3.79
N THR A 73 -15.54 -2.31 3.85
CA THR A 73 -15.12 -1.39 2.79
C THR A 73 -14.90 -2.16 1.49
N LEU A 74 -14.21 -3.29 1.54
CA LEU A 74 -13.95 -4.10 0.35
C LEU A 74 -15.25 -4.58 -0.29
N ALA A 75 -16.18 -5.08 0.53
CA ALA A 75 -17.47 -5.53 0.05
C ALA A 75 -18.24 -4.40 -0.65
N GLY A 76 -18.21 -3.20 -0.07
CA GLY A 76 -18.85 -2.03 -0.67
C GLY A 76 -18.23 -1.62 -2.00
N LEU A 77 -16.92 -1.72 -2.13
CA LEU A 77 -16.22 -1.39 -3.37
C LEU A 77 -16.57 -2.38 -4.49
N VAL A 78 -16.59 -3.66 -4.16
CA VAL A 78 -16.96 -4.70 -5.14
C VAL A 78 -18.42 -4.53 -5.57
N GLU A 79 -19.30 -4.24 -4.62
CA GLU A 79 -20.71 -3.98 -4.93
C GLU A 79 -20.87 -2.74 -5.81
N ALA A 80 -20.02 -1.74 -5.64
CA ALA A 80 -20.03 -0.53 -6.46
C ALA A 80 -19.44 -0.73 -7.86
N GLY A 81 -18.92 -1.92 -8.16
CA GLY A 81 -18.45 -2.27 -9.49
C GLY A 81 -16.93 -2.46 -9.60
N ALA A 82 -16.19 -2.33 -8.52
CA ALA A 82 -14.75 -2.56 -8.56
C ALA A 82 -14.42 -4.04 -8.72
N GLU A 83 -13.33 -4.32 -9.43
CA GLU A 83 -12.84 -5.68 -9.59
C GLU A 83 -11.88 -6.01 -8.45
N LEU A 84 -12.10 -7.13 -7.77
CA LEU A 84 -11.22 -7.58 -6.71
C LEU A 84 -9.86 -7.98 -7.30
N LEU A 85 -8.79 -7.36 -6.80
CA LEU A 85 -7.43 -7.71 -7.21
C LEU A 85 -6.76 -8.58 -6.14
N GLN A 86 -6.74 -8.10 -4.89
CA GLN A 86 -6.20 -8.86 -3.76
C GLN A 86 -7.19 -8.80 -2.60
N ASP A 87 -7.58 -9.97 -2.11
CA ASP A 87 -8.46 -10.07 -0.96
C ASP A 87 -7.72 -9.66 0.33
N VAL A 88 -8.47 -9.49 1.40
CA VAL A 88 -7.91 -9.08 2.69
C VAL A 88 -6.80 -10.04 3.12
N GLN A 89 -5.66 -9.48 3.46
CA GLN A 89 -4.47 -10.23 3.83
C GLN A 89 -3.77 -9.53 5.00
N ASP A 90 -3.34 -10.31 5.98
CA ASP A 90 -2.51 -9.81 7.08
C ASP A 90 -1.06 -9.76 6.60
N VAL A 91 -0.46 -8.57 6.62
CA VAL A 91 0.92 -8.37 6.17
C VAL A 91 1.90 -8.27 7.33
N GLY A 92 1.45 -8.63 8.54
CA GLY A 92 2.29 -8.65 9.74
C GLY A 92 1.73 -7.77 10.84
N GLY A 93 1.76 -8.28 12.06
CA GLY A 93 1.35 -7.53 13.24
C GLY A 93 -0.12 -7.15 13.29
N GLY A 94 -0.96 -7.78 12.49
CA GLY A 94 -2.39 -7.47 12.43
C GLY A 94 -2.75 -6.37 11.44
N LYS A 95 -1.79 -5.85 10.68
CA LYS A 95 -2.08 -4.87 9.63
C LYS A 95 -2.68 -5.60 8.42
N LEU A 96 -3.85 -5.16 7.98
CA LEU A 96 -4.58 -5.78 6.89
C LEU A 96 -4.53 -4.90 5.65
N ILE A 97 -4.40 -5.52 4.49
CA ILE A 97 -4.46 -4.82 3.20
C ILE A 97 -5.38 -5.56 2.25
N ALA A 98 -5.93 -4.83 1.29
CA ALA A 98 -6.66 -5.38 0.16
C ALA A 98 -6.58 -4.38 -0.99
N SER A 99 -6.86 -4.82 -2.20
CA SER A 99 -6.88 -3.92 -3.35
C SER A 99 -7.90 -4.32 -4.38
N VAL A 100 -8.37 -3.32 -5.10
CA VAL A 100 -9.33 -3.48 -6.17
C VAL A 100 -8.86 -2.69 -7.38
N LYS A 101 -9.50 -2.93 -8.50
CA LYS A 101 -9.26 -2.22 -9.75
C LYS A 101 -10.54 -1.50 -10.16
N ASP A 102 -10.42 -0.24 -10.56
CA ASP A 102 -11.59 0.47 -11.09
C ASP A 102 -11.80 0.15 -12.58
N ALA A 103 -12.83 0.76 -13.19
CA ALA A 103 -13.19 0.48 -14.58
C ALA A 103 -12.08 0.88 -15.58
N ASP A 104 -11.22 1.80 -15.19
CA ASP A 104 -10.12 2.29 -16.03
C ASP A 104 -8.81 1.53 -15.78
N GLY A 105 -8.83 0.53 -14.91
CA GLY A 105 -7.64 -0.24 -14.59
C GLY A 105 -6.79 0.37 -13.49
N ASN A 106 -7.24 1.43 -12.84
CA ASN A 106 -6.50 2.03 -11.73
C ASN A 106 -6.58 1.14 -10.50
N LEU A 107 -5.44 0.96 -9.84
CA LEU A 107 -5.40 0.18 -8.60
C LEU A 107 -5.72 1.08 -7.42
N VAL A 108 -6.60 0.60 -6.55
CA VAL A 108 -6.99 1.29 -5.33
C VAL A 108 -6.76 0.34 -4.18
N GLY A 109 -5.89 0.73 -3.26
CA GLY A 109 -5.60 -0.06 -2.07
C GLY A 109 -6.36 0.46 -0.87
N ILE A 110 -6.66 -0.46 0.04
CA ILE A 110 -7.22 -0.12 1.35
C ILE A 110 -6.40 -0.85 2.41
N THR A 111 -6.25 -0.22 3.56
CA THR A 111 -5.48 -0.79 4.67
C THR A 111 -6.15 -0.47 6.00
N GLN A 112 -6.06 -1.41 6.92
CA GLN A 112 -6.57 -1.26 8.26
C GLN A 112 -5.42 -1.53 9.22
N ASP A 113 -5.13 -0.54 10.08
CA ASP A 113 -4.09 -0.72 11.09
C ASP A 113 -4.55 -1.70 12.17
N PRO A 114 -3.61 -2.40 12.85
CA PRO A 114 -3.99 -3.26 13.95
C PRO A 114 -4.68 -2.46 15.05
N PRO A 115 -5.62 -3.07 15.79
CA PRO A 115 -6.25 -2.38 16.90
C PRO A 115 -5.20 -1.97 17.93
N THR A 116 -5.36 -0.76 18.46
CA THR A 116 -4.49 -0.28 19.54
C THR A 116 -4.89 -0.98 20.83
N ALA A 117 -3.90 -1.49 21.54
CA ALA A 117 -4.14 -2.16 22.81
C ALA A 117 -4.39 -1.13 23.92
#